data_e27b24b6c8769e0feccef6e95aab6033
#
_entry.id   e27b24b6c8769e0feccef6e95aab6033
#
_cell.length_a   1.000
_cell.length_b   1.000
_cell.length_c   1.000
_cell.angle_alpha   90.00
_cell.angle_beta   90.00
_cell.angle_gamma   90.00
#
_symmetry.space_group_name_H-M   'P 1'
#
loop_
_entity.id
_entity.type
_entity.pdbx_description
1 polymer ?
#
loop_
_entity_poly.entity_id
_entity_poly.type
_entity_poly.pdbx_seq_one_letter_code
_entity_poly.pdbx_strand_id
1 'polypeptide(L)'
;AFDLTYRIKDAQGVFVSCTGHGRIIKGVDGRPDIFAGSILNHGISDSVDSVTNLWNMKMLGSCLNDYIFRYESAAVLIIGITKYGHINDTYGYELGNEVLKNYGDELLKVVNGDLYVFRMDGTKFAFIKPYAEHDELSELYLKVKKVAEAGVKLGDGMVQLRLAGGAV
;
A
#
# COMPACT_ATOMS: atom_id res chain seq x y z
N ALA A 1 11.59 -22.52 -9.76
CA ALA A 1 10.20 -22.20 -9.51
C ALA A 1 10.14 -20.80 -8.89
N PHE A 2 9.11 -20.06 -9.19
CA PHE A 2 8.79 -18.80 -8.51
C PHE A 2 7.34 -18.86 -8.04
N ASP A 3 7.07 -18.12 -6.98
CA ASP A 3 5.76 -17.91 -6.42
C ASP A 3 5.67 -16.43 -6.02
N LEU A 4 4.75 -15.70 -6.63
CA LEU A 4 4.69 -14.25 -6.52
C LEU A 4 3.24 -13.78 -6.43
N THR A 5 2.91 -13.01 -5.39
CA THR A 5 1.63 -12.30 -5.31
C THR A 5 1.84 -10.83 -5.70
N TYR A 6 1.02 -10.36 -6.64
CA TYR A 6 1.10 -9.01 -7.19
C TYR A 6 -0.30 -8.51 -7.57
N ARG A 7 -0.40 -7.19 -7.83
CA ARG A 7 -1.63 -6.60 -8.35
C ARG A 7 -1.48 -6.22 -9.81
N ILE A 8 -2.53 -6.50 -10.59
CA ILE A 8 -2.66 -6.02 -11.97
C ILE A 8 -3.97 -5.26 -12.11
N LYS A 9 -4.05 -4.37 -13.06
CA LYS A 9 -5.32 -3.73 -13.42
C LYS A 9 -6.10 -4.66 -14.34
N ASP A 10 -7.37 -4.83 -14.04
CA ASP A 10 -8.32 -5.48 -14.95
C ASP A 10 -8.69 -4.58 -16.15
N ALA A 11 -9.58 -5.06 -17.01
CA ALA A 11 -10.04 -4.30 -18.18
C ALA A 11 -10.81 -3.02 -17.82
N GLN A 12 -11.32 -2.91 -16.60
CA GLN A 12 -12.01 -1.74 -16.05
C GLN A 12 -11.07 -0.77 -15.32
N GLY A 13 -9.77 -1.11 -15.25
CA GLY A 13 -8.76 -0.32 -14.55
C GLY A 13 -8.74 -0.54 -13.04
N VAL A 14 -9.48 -1.51 -12.52
CA VAL A 14 -9.52 -1.89 -11.11
C VAL A 14 -8.34 -2.81 -10.79
N PHE A 15 -7.66 -2.56 -9.68
CA PHE A 15 -6.60 -3.44 -9.23
C PHE A 15 -7.17 -4.74 -8.66
N VAL A 16 -6.74 -5.86 -9.24
CA VAL A 16 -7.03 -7.21 -8.74
C VAL A 16 -5.76 -7.87 -8.25
N SER A 17 -5.89 -8.70 -7.22
CA SER A 17 -4.77 -9.49 -6.71
C SER A 17 -4.63 -10.77 -7.52
N CYS A 18 -3.39 -11.09 -7.87
CA CYS A 18 -3.06 -12.32 -8.58
C CYS A 18 -1.89 -13.03 -7.91
N THR A 19 -1.92 -14.35 -7.87
CA THR A 19 -0.76 -15.17 -7.54
C THR A 19 -0.26 -15.87 -8.79
N GLY A 20 1.00 -15.64 -9.14
CA GLY A 20 1.69 -16.30 -10.23
C GLY A 20 2.58 -17.41 -9.71
N HIS A 21 2.36 -18.62 -10.17
CA HIS A 21 3.23 -19.78 -9.94
C HIS A 21 3.90 -20.14 -11.27
N GLY A 22 5.19 -20.42 -11.24
CA GLY A 22 5.83 -20.83 -12.48
C GLY A 22 7.23 -21.40 -12.29
N ARG A 23 7.70 -21.98 -13.37
CA ARG A 23 9.07 -22.46 -13.46
C ARG A 23 9.60 -22.33 -14.88
N ILE A 24 10.89 -22.20 -14.98
CA ILE A 24 11.61 -22.29 -16.24
C ILE A 24 11.98 -23.75 -16.47
N ILE A 25 11.62 -24.26 -17.63
CA ILE A 25 12.05 -25.56 -18.13
C ILE A 25 13.27 -25.31 -19.01
N LYS A 26 14.34 -26.02 -18.73
CA LYS A 26 15.58 -25.90 -19.51
C LYS A 26 15.56 -26.87 -20.67
N GLY A 27 16.06 -26.42 -21.81
CA GLY A 27 16.32 -27.24 -22.98
C GLY A 27 17.50 -28.21 -22.74
N VAL A 28 17.78 -29.02 -23.73
CA VAL A 28 18.87 -30.03 -23.70
C VAL A 28 20.25 -29.38 -23.58
N ASP A 29 20.39 -28.11 -23.96
CA ASP A 29 21.60 -27.31 -23.83
C ASP A 29 21.75 -26.62 -22.44
N GLY A 30 20.81 -26.86 -21.52
CA GLY A 30 20.77 -26.29 -20.19
C GLY A 30 20.27 -24.82 -20.11
N ARG A 31 19.97 -24.20 -21.25
CA ARG A 31 19.42 -22.84 -21.31
C ARG A 31 17.93 -22.82 -21.06
N PRO A 32 17.39 -21.66 -20.61
CA PRO A 32 15.94 -21.48 -20.53
C PRO A 32 15.31 -21.70 -21.90
N ASP A 33 14.32 -22.56 -21.96
CA ASP A 33 13.63 -22.93 -23.21
C ASP A 33 12.13 -22.57 -23.11
N ILE A 34 11.46 -23.07 -22.07
CA ILE A 34 10.04 -22.85 -21.86
C ILE A 34 9.82 -22.23 -20.50
N PHE A 35 8.99 -21.20 -20.44
CA PHE A 35 8.40 -20.72 -19.20
C PHE A 35 6.98 -21.31 -19.09
N ALA A 36 6.75 -22.11 -18.07
CA ALA A 36 5.45 -22.70 -17.77
C ALA A 36 4.95 -22.21 -16.41
N GLY A 37 3.73 -21.71 -16.38
CA GLY A 37 3.15 -21.21 -15.15
C GLY A 37 1.65 -21.01 -15.24
N SER A 38 1.06 -20.67 -14.10
CA SER A 38 -0.35 -20.29 -13.95
C SER A 38 -0.46 -18.98 -13.21
N ILE A 39 -1.50 -18.23 -13.51
CA ILE A 39 -1.88 -17.03 -12.77
C ILE A 39 -3.26 -17.30 -12.17
N LEU A 40 -3.34 -17.25 -10.86
CA LEU A 40 -4.60 -17.31 -10.13
C LEU A 40 -5.06 -15.89 -9.83
N ASN A 41 -6.20 -15.50 -10.40
CA ASN A 41 -6.83 -14.22 -10.12
C ASN A 41 -7.75 -14.39 -8.89
N HIS A 42 -7.48 -13.64 -7.83
CA HIS A 42 -8.26 -13.64 -6.59
C HIS A 42 -9.41 -12.61 -6.62
N GLY A 43 -9.57 -11.92 -7.73
CA GLY A 43 -10.57 -10.85 -7.88
C GLY A 43 -10.18 -9.58 -7.14
N ILE A 44 -11.19 -8.80 -6.74
CA ILE A 44 -11.04 -7.72 -5.76
C ILE A 44 -10.80 -8.43 -4.43
N SER A 45 -9.55 -8.62 -4.09
CA SER A 45 -9.17 -9.59 -3.09
C SER A 45 -9.42 -9.05 -1.69
N ASP A 46 -9.65 -9.97 -0.76
CA ASP A 46 -9.56 -9.76 0.70
C ASP A 46 -8.28 -9.04 1.18
N SER A 47 -7.36 -8.72 0.29
CA SER A 47 -6.06 -8.09 0.58
C SER A 47 -6.01 -6.60 0.25
N VAL A 48 -7.09 -6.03 -0.31
CA VAL A 48 -7.19 -4.62 -0.72
C VAL A 48 -8.27 -3.92 0.09
N ASP A 49 -8.00 -2.68 0.49
CA ASP A 49 -8.98 -1.80 1.11
C ASP A 49 -9.96 -1.27 0.05
N SER A 50 -11.25 -1.42 0.27
CA SER A 50 -12.30 -1.07 -0.70
C SER A 50 -12.46 0.44 -0.94
N VAL A 51 -11.99 1.28 -0.02
CA VAL A 51 -12.08 2.75 -0.12
C VAL A 51 -10.88 3.31 -0.89
N THR A 52 -9.68 2.91 -0.49
CA THR A 52 -8.44 3.52 -0.99
C THR A 52 -7.77 2.73 -2.11
N ASN A 53 -8.17 1.48 -2.35
CA ASN A 53 -7.49 0.53 -3.22
C ASN A 53 -6.03 0.24 -2.85
N LEU A 54 -5.59 0.64 -1.67
CA LEU A 54 -4.30 0.26 -1.11
C LEU A 54 -4.34 -1.17 -0.58
N TRP A 55 -3.18 -1.77 -0.35
CA TRP A 55 -3.11 -3.01 0.40
C TRP A 55 -3.71 -2.82 1.80
N ASN A 56 -4.49 -3.78 2.27
CA ASN A 56 -5.10 -3.72 3.59
C ASN A 56 -4.22 -4.35 4.69
N MET A 57 -4.73 -4.39 5.91
CA MET A 57 -4.03 -4.92 7.07
C MET A 57 -3.66 -6.41 6.96
N LYS A 58 -4.46 -7.20 6.23
CA LYS A 58 -4.15 -8.63 5.99
C LYS A 58 -2.87 -8.76 5.14
N MET A 59 -2.75 -7.93 4.10
CA MET A 59 -1.56 -7.90 3.26
C MET A 59 -0.35 -7.35 4.00
N LEU A 60 -0.54 -6.34 4.87
CA LEU A 60 0.51 -5.84 5.75
C LEU A 60 1.13 -6.95 6.58
N GLY A 61 0.31 -7.79 7.23
CA GLY A 61 0.78 -8.94 8.02
C GLY A 61 1.56 -9.95 7.19
N SER A 62 1.09 -10.25 5.98
CA SER A 62 1.81 -11.15 5.08
C SER A 62 3.17 -10.60 4.66
N CYS A 63 3.22 -9.31 4.28
CA CYS A 63 4.47 -8.65 3.90
C CYS A 63 5.46 -8.57 5.06
N LEU A 64 4.99 -8.29 6.28
CA LEU A 64 5.85 -8.29 7.47
C LEU A 64 6.50 -9.65 7.72
N ASN A 65 5.72 -10.71 7.67
CA ASN A 65 6.25 -12.06 7.83
C ASN A 65 7.29 -12.39 6.76
N ASP A 66 7.01 -12.06 5.50
CA ASP A 66 7.95 -12.28 4.39
C ASP A 66 9.24 -11.46 4.56
N TYR A 67 9.12 -10.22 5.03
CA TYR A 67 10.29 -9.35 5.23
C TYR A 67 11.15 -9.81 6.39
N ILE A 68 10.54 -10.15 7.53
CA ILE A 68 11.26 -10.68 8.68
C ILE A 68 11.98 -11.99 8.31
N PHE A 69 11.32 -12.84 7.53
CA PHE A 69 11.93 -14.10 7.09
C PHE A 69 13.11 -13.90 6.12
N ARG A 70 13.02 -12.93 5.21
CA ARG A 70 14.06 -12.69 4.18
C ARG A 70 15.20 -11.79 4.65
N TYR A 71 14.89 -10.82 5.53
CA TYR A 71 15.79 -9.72 5.86
C TYR A 71 16.12 -9.65 7.35
N GLU A 72 15.59 -10.56 8.17
CA GLU A 72 15.78 -10.60 9.63
C GLU A 72 15.16 -9.42 10.38
N SER A 73 14.97 -8.27 9.74
CA SER A 73 14.33 -7.09 10.33
C SER A 73 13.57 -6.27 9.30
N ALA A 74 12.52 -5.61 9.77
CA ALA A 74 11.78 -4.64 8.98
C ALA A 74 11.30 -3.51 9.91
N ALA A 75 11.37 -2.29 9.43
CA ALA A 75 10.84 -1.14 10.13
C ALA A 75 9.44 -0.79 9.60
N VAL A 76 8.55 -0.40 10.49
CA VAL A 76 7.17 -0.03 10.16
C VAL A 76 6.90 1.40 10.63
N LEU A 77 6.52 2.25 9.69
CA LEU A 77 5.97 3.57 10.00
C LEU A 77 4.45 3.48 9.95
N ILE A 78 3.78 3.84 11.04
CA ILE A 78 2.32 3.95 11.10
C ILE A 78 1.96 5.42 11.28
N ILE A 79 1.05 5.90 10.43
CA ILE A 79 0.47 7.24 10.51
C ILE A 79 -1.05 7.14 10.63
N GLY A 80 -1.65 8.08 11.33
CA GLY A 80 -3.10 8.21 11.46
C GLY A 80 -3.55 9.64 11.25
N ILE A 81 -4.65 9.83 10.53
CA ILE A 81 -5.30 11.14 10.39
C ILE A 81 -6.06 11.41 11.68
N THR A 82 -5.71 12.49 12.36
CA THR A 82 -6.36 12.91 13.60
C THR A 82 -7.59 13.79 13.31
N LYS A 83 -8.56 13.75 14.21
CA LYS A 83 -9.81 14.55 14.12
C LYS A 83 -10.60 14.32 12.83
N TYR A 84 -10.42 13.16 12.20
CA TYR A 84 -11.12 12.83 10.97
C TYR A 84 -12.65 12.80 11.11
N GLY A 85 -13.18 12.52 12.29
CA GLY A 85 -14.61 12.59 12.59
C GLY A 85 -15.22 13.92 12.16
N HIS A 86 -14.52 15.05 12.35
CA HIS A 86 -15.01 16.36 11.91
C HIS A 86 -15.22 16.47 10.40
N ILE A 87 -14.44 15.74 9.60
CA ILE A 87 -14.63 15.70 8.14
C ILE A 87 -15.95 14.97 7.84
N ASN A 88 -16.16 13.82 8.45
CA ASN A 88 -17.39 13.05 8.28
C ASN A 88 -18.64 13.80 8.80
N ASP A 89 -18.50 14.48 9.94
CA ASP A 89 -19.60 15.26 10.55
C ASP A 89 -19.98 16.46 9.68
N THR A 90 -19.01 17.06 8.99
CA THR A 90 -19.21 18.27 8.18
C THR A 90 -19.64 17.93 6.76
N TYR A 91 -19.02 16.94 6.13
CA TYR A 91 -19.16 16.66 4.70
C TYR A 91 -19.81 15.33 4.39
N GLY A 92 -20.06 14.49 5.40
CA GLY A 92 -20.61 13.15 5.23
C GLY A 92 -19.55 12.09 4.91
N TYR A 93 -19.94 10.83 5.08
CA TYR A 93 -19.03 9.67 4.92
C TYR A 93 -18.52 9.47 3.49
N GLU A 94 -19.32 9.81 2.48
CA GLU A 94 -18.92 9.66 1.06
C GLU A 94 -17.73 10.56 0.73
N LEU A 95 -17.83 11.85 1.08
CA LEU A 95 -16.73 12.79 0.89
C LEU A 95 -15.55 12.48 1.81
N GLY A 96 -15.81 11.99 3.03
CA GLY A 96 -14.74 11.44 3.87
C GLY A 96 -13.99 10.33 3.17
N ASN A 97 -14.66 9.34 2.61
CA ASN A 97 -14.01 8.26 1.85
C ASN A 97 -13.21 8.79 0.65
N GLU A 98 -13.69 9.83 -0.04
CA GLU A 98 -12.94 10.50 -1.11
C GLU A 98 -11.62 11.10 -0.57
N VAL A 99 -11.65 11.74 0.60
CA VAL A 99 -10.43 12.26 1.26
C VAL A 99 -9.43 11.14 1.53
N LEU A 100 -9.89 10.01 2.08
CA LEU A 100 -9.00 8.87 2.35
C LEU A 100 -8.38 8.31 1.07
N LYS A 101 -9.18 8.19 0.01
CA LYS A 101 -8.71 7.73 -1.29
C LYS A 101 -7.67 8.69 -1.87
N ASN A 102 -8.00 9.98 -1.94
CA ASN A 102 -7.11 10.99 -2.50
C ASN A 102 -5.80 11.09 -1.69
N TYR A 103 -5.88 10.98 -0.37
CA TYR A 103 -4.67 10.93 0.46
C TYR A 103 -3.84 9.68 0.19
N GLY A 104 -4.47 8.52 0.05
CA GLY A 104 -3.80 7.27 -0.35
C GLY A 104 -3.08 7.40 -1.70
N ASP A 105 -3.71 8.03 -2.68
CA ASP A 105 -3.10 8.28 -4.00
C ASP A 105 -1.88 9.22 -3.89
N GLU A 106 -1.93 10.24 -3.04
CA GLU A 106 -0.77 11.09 -2.76
C GLU A 106 0.36 10.35 -2.04
N LEU A 107 0.03 9.46 -1.09
CA LEU A 107 1.04 8.62 -0.42
C LEU A 107 1.78 7.72 -1.42
N LEU A 108 1.08 7.15 -2.40
CA LEU A 108 1.70 6.35 -3.47
C LEU A 108 2.70 7.18 -4.29
N LYS A 109 2.42 8.46 -4.55
CA LYS A 109 3.36 9.37 -5.23
C LYS A 109 4.59 9.66 -4.38
N VAL A 110 4.42 9.82 -3.06
CA VAL A 110 5.55 10.06 -2.13
C VAL A 110 6.53 8.90 -2.13
N VAL A 111 6.03 7.66 -2.12
CA VAL A 111 6.89 6.47 -2.10
C VAL A 111 7.44 6.09 -3.47
N ASN A 112 6.86 6.60 -4.55
CA ASN A 112 7.32 6.43 -5.94
C ASN A 112 7.65 4.97 -6.33
N GLY A 113 6.95 4.00 -5.73
CA GLY A 113 7.15 2.57 -5.98
C GLY A 113 8.24 1.90 -5.14
N ASP A 114 9.01 2.65 -4.35
CA ASP A 114 10.09 2.10 -3.52
C ASP A 114 9.57 1.36 -2.28
N LEU A 115 8.36 1.70 -1.83
CA LEU A 115 7.73 1.12 -0.64
C LEU A 115 6.27 0.75 -0.91
N TYR A 116 5.76 -0.20 -0.15
CA TYR A 116 4.34 -0.50 -0.11
C TYR A 116 3.62 0.43 0.87
N VAL A 117 2.45 0.90 0.45
CA VAL A 117 1.52 1.66 1.29
C VAL A 117 0.34 0.77 1.63
N PHE A 118 0.05 0.68 2.90
CA PHE A 118 -1.05 -0.13 3.42
C PHE A 118 -2.09 0.77 4.07
N ARG A 119 -3.35 0.44 3.85
CA ARG A 119 -4.47 0.98 4.61
C ARG A 119 -4.76 -0.01 5.75
N MET A 120 -4.68 0.49 6.97
CA MET A 120 -5.06 -0.30 8.14
C MET A 120 -6.57 -0.18 8.41
N ASP A 121 -6.94 0.05 9.63
CA ASP A 121 -8.32 0.33 10.05
C ASP A 121 -8.54 1.86 10.20
N GLY A 122 -9.80 2.26 10.15
CA GLY A 122 -10.21 3.65 10.41
C GLY A 122 -9.45 4.67 9.53
N THR A 123 -8.53 5.43 10.09
CA THR A 123 -7.79 6.52 9.43
C THR A 123 -6.28 6.29 9.38
N LYS A 124 -5.85 5.03 9.56
CA LYS A 124 -4.43 4.68 9.68
C LYS A 124 -3.88 4.11 8.38
N PHE A 125 -2.64 4.48 8.09
CA PHE A 125 -1.83 3.96 6.99
C PHE A 125 -0.49 3.45 7.54
N ALA A 126 0.09 2.47 6.86
CA ALA A 126 1.38 1.92 7.23
C ALA A 126 2.31 1.83 6.02
N PHE A 127 3.60 1.88 6.31
CA PHE A 127 4.69 1.68 5.35
C PHE A 127 5.65 0.65 5.94
N ILE A 128 6.17 -0.25 5.11
CA ILE A 128 7.19 -1.21 5.52
C ILE A 128 8.46 -0.94 4.73
N LYS A 129 9.58 -0.93 5.42
CA LYS A 129 10.91 -0.87 4.82
C LYS A 129 11.83 -1.91 5.46
N PRO A 130 12.46 -2.82 4.69
CA PRO A 130 13.48 -3.71 5.22
C PRO A 130 14.74 -2.91 5.54
N TYR A 131 15.42 -3.25 6.61
CA TYR A 131 16.69 -2.64 7.06
C TYR A 131 16.68 -1.11 7.16
N ALA A 132 15.53 -0.50 7.46
CA ALA A 132 15.46 0.95 7.56
C ALA A 132 16.20 1.46 8.80
N GLU A 133 16.97 2.52 8.62
CA GLU A 133 17.50 3.31 9.70
C GLU A 133 16.46 4.30 10.21
N HIS A 134 16.60 4.73 11.46
CA HIS A 134 15.65 5.65 12.12
C HIS A 134 15.44 6.95 11.32
N ASP A 135 16.50 7.48 10.73
CA ASP A 135 16.47 8.74 9.98
C ASP A 135 15.63 8.61 8.70
N GLU A 136 15.69 7.47 8.02
CA GLU A 136 14.90 7.22 6.81
C GLU A 136 13.38 7.21 7.08
N LEU A 137 12.95 6.65 8.22
CA LEU A 137 11.54 6.67 8.62
C LEU A 137 11.10 8.08 9.04
N SER A 138 11.99 8.82 9.68
CA SER A 138 11.75 10.22 10.05
C SER A 138 11.59 11.09 8.82
N GLU A 139 12.43 10.93 7.81
CA GLU A 139 12.29 11.62 6.52
C GLU A 139 10.98 11.25 5.80
N LEU A 140 10.63 9.96 5.79
CA LEU A 140 9.38 9.49 5.20
C LEU A 140 8.18 10.13 5.93
N TYR A 141 8.19 10.13 7.26
CA TYR A 141 7.15 10.78 8.05
C TYR A 141 7.00 12.27 7.70
N LEU A 142 8.10 12.99 7.57
CA LEU A 142 8.07 14.42 7.21
C LEU A 142 7.51 14.63 5.80
N LYS A 143 7.84 13.77 4.84
CA LYS A 143 7.29 13.83 3.48
C LYS A 143 5.77 13.62 3.47
N VAL A 144 5.29 12.57 4.13
CA VAL A 144 3.84 12.27 4.16
C VAL A 144 3.05 13.30 4.97
N LYS A 145 3.66 13.86 6.03
CA LYS A 145 3.08 14.96 6.81
C LYS A 145 2.94 16.22 5.96
N LYS A 146 3.95 16.56 5.19
CA LYS A 146 3.91 17.73 4.28
C LYS A 146 2.77 17.64 3.26
N VAL A 147 2.52 16.45 2.71
CA VAL A 147 1.37 16.21 1.82
C VAL A 147 0.05 16.43 2.53
N ALA A 148 -0.11 15.92 3.74
CA ALA A 148 -1.32 16.10 4.55
C ALA A 148 -1.59 17.58 4.87
N GLU A 149 -0.55 18.33 5.22
CA GLU A 149 -0.62 19.77 5.54
C GLU A 149 -0.87 20.62 4.28
N ALA A 150 -0.36 20.21 3.13
CA ALA A 150 -0.65 20.88 1.85
C ALA A 150 -2.14 20.74 1.47
N GLY A 151 -2.77 19.69 1.96
CA GLY A 151 -4.17 19.38 1.72
C GLY A 151 -4.37 18.36 0.60
N VAL A 152 -5.50 17.67 0.67
CA VAL A 152 -5.97 16.74 -0.36
C VAL A 152 -7.30 17.20 -0.92
N LYS A 153 -7.61 16.77 -2.13
CA LYS A 153 -8.84 17.12 -2.81
C LYS A 153 -10.07 16.62 -2.05
N LEU A 154 -11.09 17.46 -1.96
CA LEU A 154 -12.40 17.16 -1.39
C LEU A 154 -13.46 17.87 -2.24
N GLY A 155 -14.18 17.16 -3.09
CA GLY A 155 -15.08 17.77 -4.06
C GLY A 155 -14.35 18.78 -4.94
N ASP A 156 -14.82 20.03 -4.96
CA ASP A 156 -14.19 21.13 -5.70
C ASP A 156 -13.14 21.91 -4.87
N GLY A 157 -12.93 21.51 -3.61
CA GLY A 157 -12.01 22.18 -2.67
C GLY A 157 -10.82 21.31 -2.25
N MET A 158 -10.14 21.80 -1.22
CA MET A 158 -9.01 21.12 -0.58
C MET A 158 -9.24 21.07 0.94
N VAL A 159 -8.86 19.97 1.57
CA VAL A 159 -8.89 19.84 3.02
C VAL A 159 -7.50 19.49 3.54
N GLN A 160 -7.03 20.25 4.53
CA GLN A 160 -5.78 19.93 5.22
C GLN A 160 -6.00 18.84 6.25
N LEU A 161 -5.07 17.91 6.33
CA LEU A 161 -5.11 16.80 7.27
C LEU A 161 -4.06 17.00 8.37
N ARG A 162 -4.40 16.53 9.57
CA ARG A 162 -3.45 16.49 10.69
C ARG A 162 -3.08 15.04 10.96
N LEU A 163 -1.79 14.78 11.06
CA LEU A 163 -1.28 13.44 11.31
C LEU A 163 -0.73 13.28 12.72
N ALA A 164 -0.85 12.07 13.23
CA ALA A 164 -0.02 11.53 14.28
C ALA A 164 0.62 10.24 13.75
N GLY A 165 1.83 9.93 14.18
CA GLY A 165 2.52 8.73 13.71
C GLY A 165 3.62 8.28 14.65
N GLY A 166 4.04 7.04 14.46
CA GLY A 166 5.14 6.39 15.17
C GLY A 166 5.76 5.31 14.31
N ALA A 167 7.02 5.00 14.59
CA ALA A 167 7.78 3.95 13.94
C ALA A 167 8.26 2.91 14.95
N VAL A 168 8.32 1.65 14.48
CA VAL A 168 8.83 0.49 15.21
C VAL A 168 9.79 -0.28 14.32
#